data_0ce81f9d735d225d10571d45e59eadc1
#
_entry.id   0ce81f9d735d225d10571d45e59eadc1
#
_cell.length_a   1.000
_cell.length_b   1.000
_cell.length_c   1.000
_cell.angle_alpha   90.00
_cell.angle_beta   90.00
_cell.angle_gamma   90.00
#
_symmetry.space_group_name_H-M   'P 1'
#
loop_
_entity.id
_entity.type
_entity.pdbx_description
1 polymer ?
#
loop_
_entity_poly.entity_id
_entity_poly.type
_entity_poly.pdbx_seq_one_letter_code
_entity_poly.pdbx_strand_id
1 'polypeptide(L)'
;MNELIIPSKIPWDRIQGKDLEELLYWLLDEMGAKDLEWRIGGTSSGAADQGRDLEAFFYMSSPDGEMVRQKWWVQAKGRSKTVEAKAIKEAIITASGIPDVDVILIVTNTQFSNPTRDWVKQWVGTNPRLAVKLWDKNDLEKLVCKHPSVISRLYADALSLQGKLEVIRSQFWNHAYYPGMPILVELWKHKAEIKWTNMSIIAVIAGESANGDLARRPWPLVLSKGNLIELLVLSIVNTLPFIYKAHRGGITKEPYIKAVSYIVLVALDRLGAKVTSKIMENCWDTDYPKEIKRFIINPILRWLRDELFDVCISDCRRVITDPAVLDKETIRNYWHRLRLPEKQDRNDQESKEILIIEAFDSPCKAGFKLNKKRHCPLRASEFDKLDDEKKEINIARIMDLLEKVSRACKLKRQREIII
;
A
#
# COMPACT_ATOMS: atom_id res chain seq x y z
N MET A 1 -14.37 17.72 15.87
CA MET A 1 -15.40 17.35 14.86
C MET A 1 -14.81 16.25 14.01
N ASN A 2 -15.52 15.14 13.84
CA ASN A 2 -15.07 14.13 12.86
C ASN A 2 -15.22 14.76 11.47
N GLU A 3 -14.11 14.91 10.76
CA GLU A 3 -14.11 15.41 9.41
C GLU A 3 -14.88 14.43 8.51
N LEU A 4 -15.90 14.94 7.79
CA LEU A 4 -16.67 14.10 6.89
C LEU A 4 -15.78 13.65 5.73
N ILE A 5 -15.75 12.36 5.44
CA ILE A 5 -15.02 11.79 4.29
C ILE A 5 -15.55 12.38 2.98
N ILE A 6 -16.85 12.63 2.93
CA ILE A 6 -17.55 13.27 1.80
C ILE A 6 -18.20 14.57 2.31
N PRO A 7 -17.49 15.70 2.34
CA PRO A 7 -18.00 16.96 2.86
C PRO A 7 -18.96 17.66 1.90
N SER A 8 -18.81 17.47 0.59
CA SER A 8 -19.68 18.02 -0.43
C SER A 8 -20.82 17.05 -0.74
N LYS A 9 -21.99 17.60 -1.06
CA LYS A 9 -23.12 16.77 -1.45
C LYS A 9 -22.81 16.08 -2.79
N ILE A 10 -22.99 14.76 -2.81
CA ILE A 10 -22.99 14.01 -4.06
C ILE A 10 -24.17 14.54 -4.89
N PRO A 11 -24.01 14.82 -6.19
CA PRO A 11 -25.06 15.40 -7.03
C PRO A 11 -26.12 14.35 -7.43
N TRP A 12 -26.84 13.83 -6.42
CA TRP A 12 -27.83 12.77 -6.59
C TRP A 12 -28.90 13.05 -7.64
N ASP A 13 -29.26 14.31 -7.80
CA ASP A 13 -30.20 14.79 -8.82
C ASP A 13 -29.71 14.56 -10.25
N ARG A 14 -28.41 14.48 -10.46
CA ARG A 14 -27.76 14.21 -11.75
C ARG A 14 -27.45 12.73 -11.97
N ILE A 15 -27.37 11.94 -10.90
CA ILE A 15 -27.04 10.50 -10.96
C ILE A 15 -28.31 9.73 -11.31
N GLN A 16 -28.57 9.55 -12.62
CA GLN A 16 -29.75 8.87 -13.15
C GLN A 16 -29.35 7.91 -14.27
N GLY A 17 -30.24 6.96 -14.61
CA GLY A 17 -30.00 6.01 -15.67
C GLY A 17 -28.66 5.28 -15.51
N LYS A 18 -27.84 5.33 -16.54
CA LYS A 18 -26.53 4.64 -16.57
C LYS A 18 -25.56 5.06 -15.47
N ASP A 19 -25.58 6.33 -15.04
CA ASP A 19 -24.70 6.80 -13.97
C ASP A 19 -25.05 6.14 -12.62
N LEU A 20 -26.35 5.90 -12.38
CA LEU A 20 -26.79 5.18 -11.17
C LEU A 20 -26.44 3.69 -11.28
N GLU A 21 -26.59 3.08 -12.45
CA GLU A 21 -26.20 1.70 -12.69
C GLU A 21 -24.68 1.52 -12.51
N GLU A 22 -23.86 2.46 -13.01
CA GLU A 22 -22.41 2.44 -12.86
C GLU A 22 -22.00 2.59 -11.38
N LEU A 23 -22.62 3.50 -10.65
CA LEU A 23 -22.39 3.64 -9.21
C LEU A 23 -22.68 2.33 -8.48
N LEU A 24 -23.78 1.68 -8.81
CA LEU A 24 -24.18 0.40 -8.20
C LEU A 24 -23.23 -0.72 -8.57
N TYR A 25 -22.80 -0.79 -9.82
CA TYR A 25 -21.82 -1.78 -10.27
C TYR A 25 -20.56 -1.73 -9.40
N TRP A 26 -19.94 -0.56 -9.29
CA TRP A 26 -18.72 -0.42 -8.48
C TRP A 26 -18.96 -0.57 -6.97
N LEU A 27 -20.13 -0.18 -6.49
CA LEU A 27 -20.48 -0.34 -5.08
C LEU A 27 -20.64 -1.83 -4.71
N LEU A 28 -21.33 -2.60 -5.54
CA LEU A 28 -21.52 -4.04 -5.32
C LEU A 28 -20.20 -4.81 -5.44
N ASP A 29 -19.33 -4.44 -6.38
CA ASP A 29 -17.99 -4.99 -6.52
C ASP A 29 -17.15 -4.78 -5.24
N GLU A 30 -17.10 -3.55 -4.73
CA GLU A 30 -16.43 -3.21 -3.47
C GLU A 30 -17.05 -3.91 -2.24
N MET A 31 -18.33 -4.23 -2.29
CA MET A 31 -19.01 -5.01 -1.26
C MET A 31 -18.74 -6.51 -1.37
N GLY A 32 -17.98 -6.94 -2.37
CA GLY A 32 -17.56 -8.33 -2.55
C GLY A 32 -18.46 -9.18 -3.42
N ALA A 33 -19.33 -8.56 -4.24
CA ALA A 33 -20.09 -9.29 -5.26
C ALA A 33 -19.18 -10.06 -6.20
N LYS A 34 -19.61 -11.22 -6.63
CA LYS A 34 -18.95 -12.07 -7.63
C LYS A 34 -19.85 -12.24 -8.84
N ASP A 35 -19.25 -12.59 -9.96
CA ASP A 35 -19.94 -12.82 -11.23
C ASP A 35 -20.93 -11.66 -11.53
N LEU A 36 -20.43 -10.42 -11.32
CA LEU A 36 -21.23 -9.20 -11.47
C LEU A 36 -21.38 -8.88 -12.96
N GLU A 37 -22.62 -8.91 -13.44
CA GLU A 37 -22.96 -8.61 -14.83
C GLU A 37 -23.73 -7.28 -14.90
N TRP A 38 -23.21 -6.37 -15.73
CA TRP A 38 -23.94 -5.18 -16.14
C TRP A 38 -24.68 -5.45 -17.45
N ARG A 39 -26.01 -5.47 -17.39
CA ARG A 39 -26.84 -5.74 -18.56
C ARG A 39 -27.16 -4.45 -19.29
N ILE A 40 -26.35 -4.16 -20.29
CA ILE A 40 -26.60 -3.02 -21.19
C ILE A 40 -27.65 -3.46 -22.19
N GLY A 41 -28.89 -2.96 -22.06
CA GLY A 41 -29.98 -3.23 -22.98
C GLY A 41 -29.59 -2.88 -24.42
N GLY A 42 -29.43 -3.89 -25.26
CA GLY A 42 -29.14 -3.71 -26.68
C GLY A 42 -30.40 -3.27 -27.42
N THR A 43 -30.32 -2.19 -28.16
CA THR A 43 -31.37 -1.68 -29.06
C THR A 43 -31.66 -2.61 -30.24
N SER A 44 -30.98 -3.75 -30.37
CA SER A 44 -31.00 -4.62 -31.58
C SER A 44 -31.56 -6.03 -31.40
N SER A 45 -31.85 -6.47 -30.19
CA SER A 45 -32.45 -7.80 -29.98
C SER A 45 -33.68 -7.69 -29.08
N GLY A 46 -34.89 -7.60 -29.62
CA GLY A 46 -36.17 -7.47 -28.97
C GLY A 46 -36.53 -8.42 -27.79
N ALA A 47 -35.55 -8.91 -27.05
CA ALA A 47 -35.70 -9.56 -25.78
C ALA A 47 -35.79 -8.48 -24.69
N ALA A 48 -36.97 -8.26 -24.16
CA ALA A 48 -37.18 -7.41 -22.99
C ALA A 48 -36.23 -7.87 -21.87
N ASP A 49 -35.34 -6.99 -21.38
CA ASP A 49 -34.42 -7.24 -20.26
C ASP A 49 -35.10 -7.52 -18.94
N GLN A 50 -36.42 -7.77 -18.97
CA GLN A 50 -37.28 -7.96 -17.80
C GLN A 50 -37.04 -6.90 -16.72
N GLY A 51 -36.39 -5.77 -17.06
CA GLY A 51 -36.06 -4.66 -16.18
C GLY A 51 -34.85 -4.91 -15.24
N ARG A 52 -33.97 -5.88 -15.54
CA ARG A 52 -32.70 -6.07 -14.82
C ARG A 52 -31.65 -5.12 -15.34
N ASP A 53 -31.05 -4.35 -14.45
CA ASP A 53 -29.93 -3.50 -14.81
C ASP A 53 -28.59 -4.18 -14.48
N LEU A 54 -28.52 -4.89 -13.31
CA LEU A 54 -27.37 -5.65 -12.87
C LEU A 54 -27.78 -7.00 -12.29
N GLU A 55 -26.88 -7.98 -12.42
CA GLU A 55 -26.99 -9.27 -11.75
C GLU A 55 -25.69 -9.54 -10.99
N ALA A 56 -25.80 -10.01 -9.75
CA ALA A 56 -24.65 -10.22 -8.88
C ALA A 56 -24.84 -11.45 -7.99
N PHE A 57 -23.74 -12.06 -7.57
CA PHE A 57 -23.75 -13.15 -6.60
C PHE A 57 -22.98 -12.76 -5.34
N PHE A 58 -23.58 -13.06 -4.18
CA PHE A 58 -22.92 -12.97 -2.89
C PHE A 58 -22.79 -14.36 -2.29
N TYR A 59 -21.65 -14.62 -1.67
CA TYR A 59 -21.36 -15.86 -0.97
C TYR A 59 -21.31 -15.56 0.52
N MET A 60 -22.19 -16.19 1.28
CA MET A 60 -22.29 -16.02 2.72
C MET A 60 -21.93 -17.34 3.41
N SER A 61 -21.10 -17.30 4.45
CA SER A 61 -20.86 -18.48 5.26
C SER A 61 -22.05 -18.76 6.19
N SER A 62 -22.53 -19.97 6.16
CA SER A 62 -23.51 -20.47 7.11
C SER A 62 -22.80 -20.85 8.45
N PRO A 63 -23.53 -20.97 9.57
CA PRO A 63 -22.92 -21.31 10.87
C PRO A 63 -22.14 -22.63 10.91
N ASP A 64 -22.44 -23.56 10.01
CA ASP A 64 -21.74 -24.84 9.83
C ASP A 64 -20.51 -24.76 8.91
N GLY A 65 -20.22 -23.56 8.36
CA GLY A 65 -19.07 -23.31 7.48
C GLY A 65 -19.36 -23.52 5.98
N GLU A 66 -20.57 -23.92 5.62
CA GLU A 66 -20.94 -23.99 4.20
C GLU A 66 -21.09 -22.60 3.60
N MET A 67 -20.74 -22.47 2.31
CA MET A 67 -20.91 -21.22 1.55
C MET A 67 -22.25 -21.22 0.82
N VAL A 68 -23.15 -20.38 1.26
CA VAL A 68 -24.45 -20.18 0.62
C VAL A 68 -24.31 -19.10 -0.44
N ARG A 69 -24.61 -19.45 -1.69
CA ARG A 69 -24.64 -18.51 -2.82
C ARG A 69 -26.02 -17.84 -2.86
N GLN A 70 -26.05 -16.52 -2.94
CA GLN A 70 -27.26 -15.73 -3.14
C GLN A 70 -27.18 -15.01 -4.49
N LYS A 71 -28.19 -15.18 -5.31
CA LYS A 71 -28.37 -14.46 -6.57
C LYS A 71 -29.15 -13.18 -6.34
N TRP A 72 -28.53 -12.06 -6.65
CA TRP A 72 -29.11 -10.73 -6.52
C TRP A 72 -29.49 -10.19 -7.89
N TRP A 73 -30.73 -9.79 -8.01
CA TRP A 73 -31.26 -9.03 -9.14
C TRP A 73 -31.36 -7.57 -8.74
N VAL A 74 -30.71 -6.68 -9.48
CA VAL A 74 -30.61 -5.27 -9.13
C VAL A 74 -31.34 -4.42 -10.17
N GLN A 75 -32.19 -3.52 -9.70
CA GLN A 75 -32.87 -2.52 -10.54
C GLN A 75 -32.56 -1.11 -10.06
N ALA A 76 -32.03 -0.28 -10.95
CA ALA A 76 -31.80 1.15 -10.75
C ALA A 76 -33.02 1.95 -11.22
N LYS A 77 -33.64 2.72 -10.32
CA LYS A 77 -34.77 3.60 -10.61
C LYS A 77 -34.36 5.06 -10.41
N GLY A 78 -33.48 5.56 -11.34
CA GLY A 78 -33.11 6.98 -11.37
C GLY A 78 -34.36 7.85 -11.66
N ARG A 79 -34.62 8.79 -10.76
CA ARG A 79 -35.79 9.68 -10.85
C ARG A 79 -35.45 11.09 -10.36
N SER A 80 -36.17 12.09 -10.86
CA SER A 80 -36.09 13.46 -10.35
C SER A 80 -37.01 13.68 -9.12
N LYS A 81 -37.95 12.77 -8.91
CA LYS A 81 -38.90 12.79 -7.79
C LYS A 81 -38.98 11.39 -7.15
N THR A 82 -39.83 11.23 -6.15
CA THR A 82 -40.15 9.95 -5.50
C THR A 82 -40.55 8.89 -6.54
N VAL A 83 -40.06 7.67 -6.36
CA VAL A 83 -40.32 6.54 -7.26
C VAL A 83 -41.80 6.12 -7.14
N GLU A 84 -42.42 5.87 -8.27
CA GLU A 84 -43.84 5.42 -8.32
C GLU A 84 -43.98 4.02 -7.70
N ALA A 85 -44.97 3.88 -6.78
CA ALA A 85 -45.26 2.61 -6.12
C ALA A 85 -45.56 1.47 -7.11
N LYS A 86 -46.20 1.78 -8.24
CA LYS A 86 -46.49 0.82 -9.30
C LYS A 86 -45.25 0.18 -9.87
N ALA A 87 -44.23 0.97 -10.21
CA ALA A 87 -42.98 0.49 -10.77
C ALA A 87 -42.20 -0.46 -9.81
N ILE A 88 -42.31 -0.21 -8.49
CA ILE A 88 -41.68 -1.06 -7.47
C ILE A 88 -42.44 -2.40 -7.36
N LYS A 89 -43.78 -2.35 -7.35
CA LYS A 89 -44.63 -3.54 -7.27
C LYS A 89 -44.42 -4.45 -8.48
N GLU A 90 -44.42 -3.90 -9.68
CA GLU A 90 -44.18 -4.63 -10.92
C GLU A 90 -42.79 -5.31 -10.90
N ALA A 91 -41.74 -4.60 -10.47
CA ALA A 91 -40.42 -5.14 -10.36
C ALA A 91 -40.33 -6.37 -9.42
N ILE A 92 -40.97 -6.25 -8.25
CA ILE A 92 -40.98 -7.33 -7.25
C ILE A 92 -41.76 -8.54 -7.77
N ILE A 93 -42.92 -8.32 -8.37
CA ILE A 93 -43.77 -9.39 -8.94
C ILE A 93 -42.99 -10.10 -10.06
N THR A 94 -42.33 -9.36 -10.96
CA THR A 94 -41.53 -9.95 -12.03
C THR A 94 -40.40 -10.81 -11.49
N ALA A 95 -39.64 -10.29 -10.52
CA ALA A 95 -38.55 -11.04 -9.88
C ALA A 95 -39.06 -12.29 -9.12
N SER A 96 -40.22 -12.21 -8.51
CA SER A 96 -40.82 -13.35 -7.79
C SER A 96 -41.19 -14.53 -8.69
N GLY A 97 -41.45 -14.28 -9.96
CA GLY A 97 -41.68 -15.28 -10.98
C GLY A 97 -40.45 -16.05 -11.43
N ILE A 98 -39.25 -15.63 -11.02
CA ILE A 98 -37.98 -16.23 -11.43
C ILE A 98 -37.42 -17.12 -10.31
N PRO A 99 -37.33 -18.45 -10.52
CA PRO A 99 -37.06 -19.39 -9.45
C PRO A 99 -35.68 -19.24 -8.77
N ASP A 100 -34.66 -18.79 -9.51
CA ASP A 100 -33.26 -18.73 -9.08
C ASP A 100 -32.82 -17.37 -8.50
N VAL A 101 -33.74 -16.43 -8.33
CA VAL A 101 -33.49 -15.12 -7.69
C VAL A 101 -33.79 -15.21 -6.21
N ASP A 102 -32.79 -14.96 -5.37
CA ASP A 102 -32.90 -14.94 -3.92
C ASP A 102 -33.22 -13.55 -3.37
N VAL A 103 -32.65 -12.51 -4.01
CA VAL A 103 -32.77 -11.12 -3.56
C VAL A 103 -33.08 -10.21 -4.73
N ILE A 104 -34.12 -9.41 -4.63
CA ILE A 104 -34.30 -8.24 -5.48
C ILE A 104 -33.87 -6.98 -4.71
N LEU A 105 -32.90 -6.25 -5.29
CA LEU A 105 -32.47 -4.94 -4.82
C LEU A 105 -33.02 -3.85 -5.76
N ILE A 106 -33.85 -2.98 -5.23
CA ILE A 106 -34.34 -1.81 -5.96
C ILE A 106 -33.69 -0.57 -5.38
N VAL A 107 -33.03 0.22 -6.24
CA VAL A 107 -32.23 1.37 -5.82
C VAL A 107 -32.75 2.64 -6.50
N THR A 108 -32.73 3.74 -5.74
CA THR A 108 -33.05 5.06 -6.29
C THR A 108 -32.13 6.15 -5.76
N ASN A 109 -31.87 7.13 -6.61
CA ASN A 109 -31.18 8.37 -6.25
C ASN A 109 -32.08 9.37 -5.46
N THR A 110 -33.34 9.02 -5.22
CA THR A 110 -34.33 9.83 -4.49
C THR A 110 -34.83 9.09 -3.24
N GLN A 111 -36.11 9.05 -3.02
CA GLN A 111 -36.73 8.38 -1.86
C GLN A 111 -37.89 7.47 -2.28
N PHE A 112 -38.17 6.47 -1.47
CA PHE A 112 -39.37 5.67 -1.54
C PHE A 112 -40.44 6.25 -0.60
N SER A 113 -41.71 6.27 -1.04
CA SER A 113 -42.80 6.70 -0.16
C SER A 113 -43.03 5.69 0.97
N ASN A 114 -43.53 6.18 2.12
CA ASN A 114 -43.88 5.31 3.24
C ASN A 114 -44.90 4.22 2.85
N PRO A 115 -45.98 4.53 2.10
CA PRO A 115 -46.88 3.49 1.63
C PRO A 115 -46.21 2.40 0.79
N THR A 116 -45.19 2.76 -0.01
CA THR A 116 -44.43 1.78 -0.79
C THR A 116 -43.62 0.88 0.13
N ARG A 117 -42.96 1.45 1.14
CA ARG A 117 -42.18 0.69 2.12
C ARG A 117 -43.05 -0.26 2.93
N ASP A 118 -44.24 0.20 3.37
CA ASP A 118 -45.18 -0.60 4.13
C ASP A 118 -45.76 -1.75 3.30
N TRP A 119 -46.08 -1.49 2.04
CA TRP A 119 -46.51 -2.55 1.13
C TRP A 119 -45.40 -3.61 0.93
N VAL A 120 -44.17 -3.21 0.74
CA VAL A 120 -43.04 -4.15 0.58
C VAL A 120 -42.89 -5.02 1.83
N LYS A 121 -42.99 -4.44 3.03
CA LYS A 121 -42.92 -5.21 4.29
C LYS A 121 -44.05 -6.26 4.37
N GLN A 122 -45.25 -5.88 4.02
CA GLN A 122 -46.40 -6.81 4.00
C GLN A 122 -46.20 -7.92 2.96
N TRP A 123 -45.74 -7.55 1.75
CA TRP A 123 -45.50 -8.50 0.67
C TRP A 123 -44.44 -9.53 1.03
N VAL A 124 -43.31 -9.12 1.61
CA VAL A 124 -42.25 -10.02 2.06
C VAL A 124 -42.75 -10.96 3.15
N GLY A 125 -43.59 -10.50 4.06
CA GLY A 125 -44.20 -11.34 5.10
C GLY A 125 -45.06 -12.49 4.54
N THR A 126 -45.63 -12.33 3.35
CA THR A 126 -46.43 -13.35 2.67
C THR A 126 -45.63 -14.15 1.62
N ASN A 127 -44.46 -13.68 1.22
CA ASN A 127 -43.62 -14.28 0.17
C ASN A 127 -42.16 -14.47 0.63
N PRO A 128 -41.91 -15.39 1.57
CA PRO A 128 -40.61 -15.50 2.24
C PRO A 128 -39.46 -15.97 1.32
N ARG A 129 -39.78 -16.50 0.14
CA ARG A 129 -38.74 -17.02 -0.79
C ARG A 129 -37.86 -15.91 -1.37
N LEU A 130 -38.42 -14.75 -1.67
CA LEU A 130 -37.70 -13.64 -2.29
C LEU A 130 -37.46 -12.53 -1.27
N ALA A 131 -36.21 -12.26 -0.94
CA ALA A 131 -35.84 -11.12 -0.12
C ALA A 131 -35.89 -9.83 -0.95
N VAL A 132 -36.52 -8.77 -0.41
CA VAL A 132 -36.64 -7.46 -1.07
C VAL A 132 -35.81 -6.43 -0.30
N LYS A 133 -34.87 -5.77 -0.97
CA LYS A 133 -34.07 -4.66 -0.43
C LYS A 133 -34.41 -3.38 -1.19
N LEU A 134 -34.63 -2.31 -0.45
CA LEU A 134 -34.85 -0.97 -1.00
C LEU A 134 -33.70 -0.07 -0.51
N TRP A 135 -32.89 0.44 -1.43
CA TRP A 135 -31.88 1.45 -1.12
C TRP A 135 -32.30 2.78 -1.72
N ASP A 136 -32.56 3.73 -0.87
CA ASP A 136 -32.77 5.12 -1.27
C ASP A 136 -31.47 5.94 -1.21
N LYS A 137 -31.57 7.23 -1.51
CA LYS A 137 -30.44 8.17 -1.44
C LYS A 137 -29.70 8.10 -0.10
N ASN A 138 -30.41 8.03 1.03
CA ASN A 138 -29.79 8.01 2.35
C ASN A 138 -29.03 6.70 2.61
N ASP A 139 -29.55 5.58 2.10
CA ASP A 139 -28.89 4.28 2.18
C ASP A 139 -27.63 4.28 1.31
N LEU A 140 -27.71 4.84 0.10
CA LEU A 140 -26.57 5.01 -0.79
C LEU A 140 -25.49 5.89 -0.16
N GLU A 141 -25.84 7.03 0.45
CA GLU A 141 -24.87 7.90 1.13
C GLU A 141 -24.14 7.17 2.26
N LYS A 142 -24.84 6.35 3.05
CA LYS A 142 -24.18 5.52 4.10
C LYS A 142 -23.24 4.49 3.51
N LEU A 143 -23.62 3.85 2.41
CA LEU A 143 -22.81 2.81 1.77
C LEU A 143 -21.57 3.40 1.12
N VAL A 144 -21.69 4.48 0.35
CA VAL A 144 -20.52 5.11 -0.29
C VAL A 144 -19.57 5.74 0.72
N CYS A 145 -20.05 6.18 1.92
CA CYS A 145 -19.16 6.59 3.01
C CYS A 145 -18.32 5.41 3.56
N LYS A 146 -18.84 4.17 3.49
CA LYS A 146 -18.10 2.97 3.87
C LYS A 146 -17.14 2.51 2.76
N HIS A 147 -17.44 2.83 1.50
CA HIS A 147 -16.71 2.44 0.31
C HIS A 147 -16.26 3.69 -0.49
N PRO A 148 -15.38 4.54 0.07
CA PRO A 148 -15.01 5.82 -0.55
C PRO A 148 -14.23 5.65 -1.86
N SER A 149 -13.70 4.46 -2.16
CA SER A 149 -13.09 4.11 -3.44
C SER A 149 -14.04 4.29 -4.62
N VAL A 150 -15.33 3.98 -4.43
CA VAL A 150 -16.38 4.18 -5.45
C VAL A 150 -16.54 5.66 -5.78
N ILE A 151 -16.55 6.51 -4.75
CA ILE A 151 -16.64 7.97 -4.93
C ILE A 151 -15.35 8.53 -5.54
N SER A 152 -14.19 8.01 -5.14
CA SER A 152 -12.92 8.40 -5.76
C SER A 152 -12.87 8.13 -7.26
N ARG A 153 -13.53 7.07 -7.70
CA ARG A 153 -13.59 6.67 -9.11
C ARG A 153 -14.53 7.56 -9.93
N LEU A 154 -15.71 7.85 -9.40
CA LEU A 154 -16.77 8.51 -10.15
C LEU A 154 -16.87 10.02 -9.84
N TYR A 155 -16.55 10.42 -8.61
CA TYR A 155 -16.79 11.76 -8.08
C TYR A 155 -15.65 12.18 -7.15
N ALA A 156 -14.38 12.08 -7.61
CA ALA A 156 -13.18 12.34 -6.80
C ALA A 156 -13.20 13.70 -6.08
N ASP A 157 -13.79 14.71 -6.70
CA ASP A 157 -13.90 16.06 -6.15
C ASP A 157 -14.86 16.15 -4.95
N ALA A 158 -15.70 15.13 -4.73
CA ALA A 158 -16.58 15.06 -3.56
C ALA A 158 -15.83 14.58 -2.30
N LEU A 159 -14.63 14.03 -2.43
CA LEU A 159 -13.83 13.55 -1.29
C LEU A 159 -13.08 14.69 -0.63
N SER A 160 -13.14 14.74 0.71
CA SER A 160 -12.20 15.53 1.51
C SER A 160 -10.77 15.00 1.36
N LEU A 161 -9.79 15.77 1.82
CA LEU A 161 -8.40 15.28 1.91
C LEU A 161 -8.29 14.03 2.79
N GLN A 162 -9.06 13.97 3.88
CA GLN A 162 -9.16 12.78 4.73
C GLN A 162 -9.76 11.61 3.96
N GLY A 163 -10.82 11.84 3.17
CA GLY A 163 -11.42 10.83 2.30
C GLY A 163 -10.47 10.29 1.24
N LYS A 164 -9.71 11.18 0.59
CA LYS A 164 -8.65 10.78 -0.36
C LYS A 164 -7.56 9.93 0.31
N LEU A 165 -7.16 10.28 1.54
CA LEU A 165 -6.19 9.50 2.31
C LEU A 165 -6.73 8.10 2.67
N GLU A 166 -8.01 7.99 3.04
CA GLU A 166 -8.64 6.69 3.32
C GLU A 166 -8.72 5.80 2.08
N VAL A 167 -9.00 6.38 0.91
CA VAL A 167 -8.92 5.65 -0.38
C VAL A 167 -7.51 5.14 -0.64
N ILE A 168 -6.49 5.99 -0.49
CA ILE A 168 -5.08 5.59 -0.64
C ILE A 168 -4.75 4.45 0.29
N ARG A 169 -5.10 4.56 1.57
CA ARG A 169 -4.85 3.51 2.55
C ARG A 169 -5.52 2.19 2.16
N SER A 170 -6.79 2.24 1.75
CA SER A 170 -7.54 1.05 1.32
C SER A 170 -6.94 0.41 0.07
N GLN A 171 -6.69 1.17 -0.98
CA GLN A 171 -6.11 0.68 -2.23
C GLN A 171 -4.70 0.08 -2.01
N PHE A 172 -3.89 0.73 -1.19
CA PHE A 172 -2.56 0.24 -0.86
C PHE A 172 -2.61 -1.09 -0.10
N TRP A 173 -3.39 -1.18 0.98
CA TRP A 173 -3.39 -2.37 1.83
C TRP A 173 -4.22 -3.52 1.27
N ASN A 174 -5.24 -3.26 0.47
CA ASN A 174 -6.09 -4.30 -0.10
C ASN A 174 -5.58 -4.81 -1.44
N HIS A 175 -5.00 -3.92 -2.26
CA HIS A 175 -4.64 -4.22 -3.65
C HIS A 175 -3.17 -3.99 -3.99
N ALA A 176 -2.34 -3.59 -3.02
CA ALA A 176 -0.94 -3.21 -3.19
C ALA A 176 -0.70 -2.05 -4.19
N TYR A 177 -1.70 -1.19 -4.42
CA TYR A 177 -1.56 -0.04 -5.32
C TYR A 177 -0.85 1.12 -4.63
N TYR A 178 0.16 1.67 -5.29
CA TYR A 178 0.91 2.81 -4.81
C TYR A 178 0.27 4.13 -5.25
N PRO A 179 0.09 5.11 -4.33
CA PRO A 179 -0.43 6.41 -4.71
C PRO A 179 0.53 7.17 -5.63
N GLY A 180 -0.04 7.90 -6.58
CA GLY A 180 0.72 8.71 -7.53
C GLY A 180 1.15 10.06 -6.95
N MET A 181 2.11 10.73 -7.63
CA MET A 181 2.72 11.97 -7.18
C MET A 181 1.73 13.12 -6.94
N PRO A 182 0.71 13.38 -7.79
CA PRO A 182 -0.19 14.51 -7.59
C PRO A 182 -0.87 14.52 -6.23
N ILE A 183 -1.41 13.37 -5.81
CA ILE A 183 -2.10 13.26 -4.51
C ILE A 183 -1.12 13.33 -3.34
N LEU A 184 0.11 12.80 -3.47
CA LEU A 184 1.14 12.89 -2.42
C LEU A 184 1.56 14.35 -2.18
N VAL A 185 1.67 15.15 -3.23
CA VAL A 185 1.96 16.59 -3.13
C VAL A 185 0.81 17.33 -2.44
N GLU A 186 -0.44 17.03 -2.81
CA GLU A 186 -1.63 17.65 -2.22
C GLU A 186 -1.71 17.33 -0.71
N LEU A 187 -1.60 16.07 -0.34
CA LEU A 187 -1.61 15.63 1.07
C LEU A 187 -0.47 16.26 1.88
N TRP A 188 0.73 16.39 1.29
CA TRP A 188 1.85 17.03 1.97
C TRP A 188 1.63 18.52 2.25
N LYS A 189 1.04 19.25 1.31
CA LYS A 189 0.70 20.66 1.50
C LYS A 189 -0.23 20.87 2.69
N HIS A 190 -1.17 19.97 2.89
CA HIS A 190 -2.21 20.03 3.91
C HIS A 190 -2.00 19.07 5.09
N LYS A 191 -0.76 18.60 5.29
CA LYS A 191 -0.44 17.57 6.30
C LYS A 191 -0.85 17.89 7.73
N ALA A 192 -0.97 19.17 8.09
CA ALA A 192 -1.40 19.61 9.41
C ALA A 192 -2.93 19.51 9.62
N GLU A 193 -3.70 19.44 8.53
CA GLU A 193 -5.16 19.40 8.55
C GLU A 193 -5.70 17.96 8.55
N ILE A 194 -4.82 16.98 8.33
CA ILE A 194 -5.18 15.57 8.13
C ILE A 194 -4.88 14.78 9.40
N LYS A 195 -5.79 13.87 9.75
CA LYS A 195 -5.58 12.89 10.81
C LYS A 195 -4.83 11.67 10.27
N TRP A 196 -3.55 11.62 10.57
CA TRP A 196 -2.66 10.54 10.14
C TRP A 196 -2.81 9.29 11.00
N THR A 197 -2.79 8.14 10.35
CA THR A 197 -2.60 6.83 10.98
C THR A 197 -1.27 6.23 10.52
N ASN A 198 -0.69 5.33 11.31
CA ASN A 198 0.56 4.66 10.90
C ASN A 198 0.39 3.90 9.58
N MET A 199 -0.77 3.27 9.36
CA MET A 199 -1.08 2.56 8.12
C MET A 199 -1.15 3.49 6.90
N SER A 200 -1.66 4.72 7.05
CA SER A 200 -1.67 5.71 5.97
C SER A 200 -0.28 6.30 5.72
N ILE A 201 0.53 6.50 6.76
CA ILE A 201 1.92 6.96 6.62
C ILE A 201 2.76 5.94 5.84
N ILE A 202 2.62 4.64 6.11
CA ILE A 202 3.32 3.60 5.35
C ILE A 202 2.92 3.66 3.86
N ALA A 203 1.63 3.81 3.57
CA ALA A 203 1.14 3.89 2.20
C ALA A 203 1.71 5.09 1.43
N VAL A 204 1.76 6.28 2.05
CA VAL A 204 2.32 7.47 1.38
C VAL A 204 3.83 7.38 1.22
N ILE A 205 4.58 6.82 2.17
CA ILE A 205 6.02 6.60 2.04
C ILE A 205 6.31 5.60 0.90
N ALA A 206 5.53 4.53 0.81
CA ALA A 206 5.65 3.56 -0.28
C ALA A 206 5.31 4.19 -1.65
N GLY A 207 4.31 5.09 -1.69
CA GLY A 207 4.00 5.88 -2.87
C GLY A 207 5.16 6.80 -3.28
N GLU A 208 5.81 7.50 -2.35
CA GLU A 208 7.00 8.30 -2.64
C GLU A 208 8.12 7.43 -3.23
N SER A 209 8.34 6.26 -2.64
CA SER A 209 9.33 5.30 -3.13
C SER A 209 9.02 4.83 -4.55
N ALA A 210 7.74 4.54 -4.86
CA ALA A 210 7.31 4.13 -6.19
C ALA A 210 7.51 5.22 -7.25
N ASN A 211 7.44 6.48 -6.84
CA ASN A 211 7.63 7.64 -7.70
C ASN A 211 9.08 8.20 -7.69
N GLY A 212 10.01 7.52 -7.01
CA GLY A 212 11.43 7.91 -6.97
C GLY A 212 11.78 9.07 -6.03
N ASP A 213 10.85 9.54 -5.20
CA ASP A 213 10.99 10.77 -4.38
C ASP A 213 11.06 10.52 -2.86
N LEU A 214 11.51 9.33 -2.45
CA LEU A 214 11.44 8.85 -1.07
C LEU A 214 11.92 9.83 0.02
N ALA A 215 12.98 10.60 -0.24
CA ALA A 215 13.55 11.52 0.74
C ALA A 215 13.00 12.96 0.64
N ARG A 216 12.21 13.27 -0.36
CA ARG A 216 11.77 14.64 -0.65
C ARG A 216 10.77 15.18 0.37
N ARG A 217 9.90 14.30 0.85
CA ARG A 217 8.89 14.62 1.86
C ARG A 217 9.04 13.71 3.07
N PRO A 218 9.57 14.22 4.19
CA PRO A 218 9.89 13.38 5.35
C PRO A 218 8.62 13.04 6.17
N TRP A 219 7.72 12.25 5.62
CA TRP A 219 6.46 11.81 6.24
C TRP A 219 6.58 11.30 7.69
N PRO A 220 7.62 10.52 8.07
CA PRO A 220 7.72 10.07 9.45
C PRO A 220 7.90 11.18 10.48
N LEU A 221 8.31 12.39 10.05
CA LEU A 221 8.46 13.54 10.95
C LEU A 221 7.11 14.14 11.39
N VAL A 222 6.02 13.79 10.70
CA VAL A 222 4.66 14.17 11.10
C VAL A 222 4.25 13.45 12.40
N LEU A 223 4.93 12.34 12.75
CA LEU A 223 4.60 11.50 13.90
C LEU A 223 5.44 11.83 15.14
N SER A 224 4.86 11.58 16.31
CA SER A 224 5.58 11.56 17.60
C SER A 224 6.56 10.37 17.68
N LYS A 225 7.47 10.37 18.65
CA LYS A 225 8.39 9.24 18.87
C LYS A 225 7.66 7.92 19.18
N GLY A 226 6.56 7.98 19.96
CA GLY A 226 5.76 6.78 20.28
C GLY A 226 5.12 6.19 19.03
N ASN A 227 4.51 7.02 18.21
CA ASN A 227 3.94 6.60 16.94
C ASN A 227 4.98 6.06 15.96
N LEU A 228 6.25 6.52 16.03
CA LEU A 228 7.33 6.00 15.21
C LEU A 228 7.68 4.53 15.55
N ILE A 229 7.61 4.16 16.84
CA ILE A 229 7.81 2.76 17.26
C ILE A 229 6.71 1.88 16.66
N GLU A 230 5.46 2.30 16.80
CA GLU A 230 4.32 1.59 16.23
C GLU A 230 4.41 1.52 14.69
N LEU A 231 4.79 2.62 14.02
CA LEU A 231 5.02 2.66 12.58
C LEU A 231 6.06 1.61 12.16
N LEU A 232 7.19 1.53 12.87
CA LEU A 232 8.24 0.57 12.59
C LEU A 232 7.74 -0.87 12.74
N VAL A 233 7.07 -1.19 13.85
CA VAL A 233 6.49 -2.53 14.08
C VAL A 233 5.52 -2.89 12.98
N LEU A 234 4.53 -2.02 12.71
CA LEU A 234 3.51 -2.28 11.69
C LEU A 234 4.10 -2.45 10.29
N SER A 235 5.11 -1.66 9.94
CA SER A 235 5.76 -1.76 8.64
C SER A 235 6.46 -3.11 8.45
N ILE A 236 7.15 -3.61 9.48
CA ILE A 236 7.86 -4.89 9.43
C ILE A 236 6.89 -6.08 9.44
N VAL A 237 5.92 -6.08 10.36
CA VAL A 237 4.96 -7.20 10.50
C VAL A 237 4.09 -7.36 9.26
N ASN A 238 3.70 -6.24 8.62
CA ASN A 238 2.90 -6.28 7.39
C ASN A 238 3.71 -6.57 6.12
N THR A 239 5.04 -6.74 6.20
CA THR A 239 5.87 -6.95 5.00
C THR A 239 5.50 -8.24 4.26
N LEU A 240 5.36 -9.37 4.95
CA LEU A 240 5.01 -10.63 4.32
C LEU A 240 3.60 -10.63 3.70
N PRO A 241 2.53 -10.21 4.42
CA PRO A 241 1.20 -10.06 3.83
C PRO A 241 1.17 -9.13 2.61
N PHE A 242 1.91 -8.03 2.65
CA PHE A 242 1.99 -7.09 1.53
C PHE A 242 2.68 -7.72 0.31
N ILE A 243 3.85 -8.37 0.51
CA ILE A 243 4.57 -9.06 -0.58
C ILE A 243 3.69 -10.12 -1.24
N TYR A 244 2.94 -10.88 -0.45
CA TYR A 244 2.01 -11.88 -0.98
C TYR A 244 0.91 -11.25 -1.85
N LYS A 245 0.30 -10.15 -1.40
CA LYS A 245 -0.72 -9.42 -2.19
C LYS A 245 -0.14 -8.83 -3.47
N ALA A 246 1.02 -8.19 -3.38
CA ALA A 246 1.71 -7.61 -4.52
C ALA A 246 2.03 -8.69 -5.57
N HIS A 247 2.53 -9.85 -5.13
CA HIS A 247 2.81 -10.98 -6.01
C HIS A 247 1.54 -11.48 -6.71
N ARG A 248 0.44 -11.65 -5.99
CA ARG A 248 -0.85 -12.07 -6.58
C ARG A 248 -1.41 -11.05 -7.57
N GLY A 249 -1.18 -9.77 -7.34
CA GLY A 249 -1.63 -8.68 -8.21
C GLY A 249 -0.68 -8.36 -9.37
N GLY A 250 0.46 -9.07 -9.49
CA GLY A 250 1.49 -8.74 -10.50
C GLY A 250 2.16 -7.38 -10.25
N ILE A 251 2.14 -6.88 -9.01
CA ILE A 251 2.66 -5.57 -8.62
C ILE A 251 4.04 -5.74 -7.98
N THR A 252 4.96 -4.81 -8.28
CA THR A 252 6.30 -4.84 -7.71
C THR A 252 6.28 -4.56 -6.20
N LYS A 253 7.07 -5.31 -5.42
CA LYS A 253 7.21 -5.15 -3.97
C LYS A 253 8.31 -4.15 -3.57
N GLU A 254 9.22 -3.81 -4.47
CA GLU A 254 10.41 -3.00 -4.20
C GLU A 254 10.08 -1.65 -3.55
N PRO A 255 9.07 -0.87 -3.99
CA PRO A 255 8.74 0.39 -3.35
C PRO A 255 8.34 0.24 -1.88
N TYR A 256 7.65 -0.85 -1.53
CA TYR A 256 7.31 -1.14 -0.14
C TYR A 256 8.54 -1.48 0.70
N ILE A 257 9.43 -2.33 0.19
CA ILE A 257 10.69 -2.67 0.88
C ILE A 257 11.54 -1.42 1.13
N LYS A 258 11.66 -0.54 0.13
CA LYS A 258 12.35 0.75 0.27
C LYS A 258 11.69 1.65 1.31
N ALA A 259 10.36 1.67 1.36
CA ALA A 259 9.61 2.43 2.36
C ALA A 259 9.88 1.92 3.78
N VAL A 260 9.85 0.61 3.99
CA VAL A 260 10.19 -0.01 5.30
C VAL A 260 11.63 0.30 5.68
N SER A 261 12.57 0.19 4.74
CA SER A 261 13.98 0.52 4.96
C SER A 261 14.16 1.99 5.37
N TYR A 262 13.44 2.90 4.71
CA TYR A 262 13.44 4.32 5.07
C TYR A 262 12.88 4.55 6.48
N ILE A 263 11.82 3.86 6.88
CA ILE A 263 11.27 3.93 8.25
C ILE A 263 12.30 3.43 9.27
N VAL A 264 13.01 2.33 8.97
CA VAL A 264 14.12 1.84 9.81
C VAL A 264 15.23 2.89 9.94
N LEU A 265 15.61 3.55 8.83
CA LEU A 265 16.62 4.61 8.86
C LEU A 265 16.20 5.80 9.73
N VAL A 266 14.93 6.22 9.65
CA VAL A 266 14.37 7.27 10.50
C VAL A 266 14.31 6.84 11.96
N ALA A 267 13.99 5.58 12.23
CA ALA A 267 14.03 5.02 13.59
C ALA A 267 15.45 4.99 14.15
N LEU A 268 16.46 4.59 13.37
CA LEU A 268 17.86 4.67 13.74
C LEU A 268 18.27 6.10 14.13
N ASP A 269 17.87 7.10 13.34
CA ASP A 269 18.21 8.50 13.61
C ASP A 269 17.54 9.06 14.87
N ARG A 270 16.31 8.64 15.16
CA ARG A 270 15.50 9.22 16.28
C ARG A 270 15.51 8.38 17.56
N LEU A 271 15.62 7.07 17.47
CA LEU A 271 15.56 6.12 18.59
C LEU A 271 16.93 5.49 18.90
N GLY A 272 17.85 5.49 17.94
CA GLY A 272 19.17 4.88 18.04
C GLY A 272 19.19 3.38 17.70
N ALA A 273 20.40 2.85 17.47
CA ALA A 273 20.59 1.48 17.04
C ALA A 273 20.08 0.43 18.04
N LYS A 274 20.32 0.64 19.33
CA LYS A 274 19.90 -0.29 20.39
C LYS A 274 18.38 -0.51 20.45
N VAL A 275 17.59 0.57 20.34
CA VAL A 275 16.14 0.49 20.41
C VAL A 275 15.60 -0.09 19.11
N THR A 276 16.10 0.38 17.96
CA THR A 276 15.66 -0.08 16.64
C THR A 276 15.93 -1.57 16.43
N SER A 277 17.14 -2.06 16.76
CA SER A 277 17.46 -3.49 16.65
C SER A 277 16.57 -4.36 17.52
N LYS A 278 16.35 -3.93 18.79
CA LYS A 278 15.49 -4.67 19.70
C LYS A 278 14.04 -4.76 19.20
N ILE A 279 13.53 -3.68 18.60
CA ILE A 279 12.18 -3.71 18.00
C ILE A 279 12.17 -4.68 16.82
N MET A 280 13.16 -4.62 15.92
CA MET A 280 13.24 -5.52 14.77
C MET A 280 13.37 -7.00 15.17
N GLU A 281 14.08 -7.30 16.24
CA GLU A 281 14.23 -8.66 16.75
C GLU A 281 12.94 -9.17 17.39
N ASN A 282 12.19 -8.30 18.05
CA ASN A 282 10.98 -8.64 18.80
C ASN A 282 9.68 -8.52 17.98
N CYS A 283 9.73 -8.16 16.70
CA CYS A 283 8.55 -8.07 15.84
C CYS A 283 7.86 -9.41 15.60
N TRP A 284 8.53 -10.53 15.91
CA TRP A 284 7.99 -11.88 15.73
C TRP A 284 8.16 -12.70 16.99
N ASP A 285 7.23 -13.60 17.18
CA ASP A 285 7.30 -14.62 18.24
C ASP A 285 8.56 -15.48 18.07
N THR A 286 9.01 -16.10 19.17
CA THR A 286 10.19 -16.98 19.19
C THR A 286 10.06 -18.14 18.22
N ASP A 287 8.84 -18.60 18.00
CA ASP A 287 8.53 -19.76 17.15
C ASP A 287 8.43 -19.43 15.65
N TYR A 288 8.60 -18.16 15.27
CA TYR A 288 8.54 -17.77 13.86
C TYR A 288 9.75 -18.32 13.10
N PRO A 289 9.54 -19.04 11.96
CA PRO A 289 10.65 -19.64 11.20
C PRO A 289 11.75 -18.65 10.83
N LYS A 290 13.01 -19.06 11.08
CA LYS A 290 14.19 -18.19 10.82
C LYS A 290 14.29 -17.78 9.35
N GLU A 291 13.90 -18.67 8.45
CA GLU A 291 13.91 -18.43 6.99
C GLU A 291 12.95 -17.30 6.61
N ILE A 292 11.76 -17.27 7.21
CA ILE A 292 10.78 -16.21 6.96
C ILE A 292 11.27 -14.87 7.53
N LYS A 293 11.83 -14.86 8.75
CA LYS A 293 12.46 -13.65 9.33
C LYS A 293 13.53 -13.11 8.40
N ARG A 294 14.39 -13.96 7.87
CA ARG A 294 15.43 -13.58 6.91
C ARG A 294 14.86 -13.07 5.60
N PHE A 295 13.85 -13.75 5.06
CA PHE A 295 13.18 -13.33 3.83
C PHE A 295 12.63 -11.90 3.92
N ILE A 296 12.16 -11.48 5.10
CA ILE A 296 11.66 -10.14 5.36
C ILE A 296 12.81 -9.15 5.62
N ILE A 297 13.75 -9.50 6.49
CA ILE A 297 14.77 -8.57 6.99
C ILE A 297 15.89 -8.34 5.98
N ASN A 298 16.34 -9.38 5.28
CA ASN A 298 17.49 -9.26 4.38
C ASN A 298 17.29 -8.21 3.27
N PRO A 299 16.15 -8.13 2.56
CA PRO A 299 15.94 -7.08 1.56
C PRO A 299 15.98 -5.68 2.16
N ILE A 300 15.45 -5.49 3.38
CA ILE A 300 15.45 -4.20 4.10
C ILE A 300 16.89 -3.79 4.43
N LEU A 301 17.67 -4.70 5.01
CA LEU A 301 19.06 -4.44 5.39
C LEU A 301 19.97 -4.23 4.18
N ARG A 302 19.75 -4.97 3.08
CA ARG A 302 20.48 -4.78 1.82
C ARG A 302 20.27 -3.38 1.27
N TRP A 303 19.01 -2.95 1.19
CA TRP A 303 18.71 -1.62 0.70
C TRP A 303 19.35 -0.53 1.58
N LEU A 304 19.29 -0.67 2.92
CA LEU A 304 19.95 0.26 3.85
C LEU A 304 21.48 0.29 3.65
N ARG A 305 22.09 -0.87 3.46
CA ARG A 305 23.53 -0.97 3.15
C ARG A 305 23.85 -0.21 1.87
N ASP A 306 23.10 -0.46 0.81
CA ASP A 306 23.39 0.09 -0.51
C ASP A 306 23.21 1.61 -0.52
N GLU A 307 22.13 2.13 0.05
CA GLU A 307 21.90 3.58 0.18
C GLU A 307 22.98 4.30 1.00
N LEU A 308 23.35 3.75 2.15
CA LEU A 308 24.41 4.36 2.97
C LEU A 308 25.78 4.19 2.36
N PHE A 309 26.00 3.10 1.63
CA PHE A 309 27.23 2.85 0.91
C PHE A 309 27.41 3.85 -0.23
N ASP A 310 26.40 4.12 -1.03
CA ASP A 310 26.46 5.10 -2.11
C ASP A 310 26.75 6.52 -1.57
N VAL A 311 26.07 6.93 -0.50
CA VAL A 311 26.35 8.22 0.17
C VAL A 311 27.74 8.26 0.76
N CYS A 312 28.20 7.16 1.36
CA CYS A 312 29.55 7.07 1.94
C CYS A 312 30.64 7.12 0.89
N ILE A 313 30.44 6.47 -0.27
CA ILE A 313 31.39 6.48 -1.39
C ILE A 313 31.51 7.87 -1.99
N SER A 314 30.39 8.52 -2.29
CA SER A 314 30.39 9.86 -2.90
C SER A 314 31.19 10.87 -2.08
N ASP A 315 31.23 10.67 -0.76
CA ASP A 315 31.89 11.54 0.21
C ASP A 315 33.21 11.00 0.77
N CYS A 316 33.53 9.74 0.49
CA CYS A 316 34.62 9.04 1.11
C CYS A 316 35.95 9.26 0.33
N ARG A 317 36.84 10.08 0.88
CA ARG A 317 38.16 10.30 0.29
C ARG A 317 39.10 9.10 0.40
N ARG A 318 38.76 8.06 1.17
CA ARG A 318 39.53 6.81 1.27
C ARG A 318 39.27 5.87 0.11
N VAL A 319 38.16 6.04 -0.59
CA VAL A 319 37.77 5.19 -1.70
C VAL A 319 37.93 5.96 -2.99
N ILE A 320 38.86 5.55 -3.81
CA ILE A 320 39.14 6.13 -5.11
C ILE A 320 38.57 5.19 -6.17
N THR A 321 37.78 5.74 -7.07
CA THR A 321 37.11 4.97 -8.13
C THR A 321 37.76 5.15 -9.50
N ASP A 322 38.82 5.98 -9.61
CA ASP A 322 39.46 6.26 -10.87
C ASP A 322 40.60 5.23 -11.15
N PRO A 323 40.46 4.42 -12.20
CA PRO A 323 41.50 3.42 -12.57
C PRO A 323 42.83 4.03 -12.97
N ALA A 324 42.87 5.30 -13.38
CA ALA A 324 44.09 5.97 -13.83
C ALA A 324 45.08 6.29 -12.67
N VAL A 325 44.63 6.23 -11.42
CA VAL A 325 45.43 6.54 -10.22
C VAL A 325 46.11 5.31 -9.62
N LEU A 326 46.06 4.15 -10.31
CA LEU A 326 46.36 2.84 -9.74
C LEU A 326 47.73 2.29 -10.17
N ASP A 327 48.58 2.08 -9.18
CA ASP A 327 49.72 1.19 -9.34
C ASP A 327 49.30 -0.30 -9.28
N LYS A 328 49.83 -1.14 -10.17
CA LYS A 328 49.51 -2.58 -10.28
C LYS A 328 49.71 -3.35 -8.97
N GLU A 329 50.60 -2.92 -8.12
CA GLU A 329 50.88 -3.55 -6.83
C GLU A 329 49.81 -3.21 -5.79
N THR A 330 49.29 -2.00 -5.82
CA THR A 330 48.19 -1.53 -4.99
C THR A 330 46.89 -2.24 -5.34
N ILE A 331 46.65 -2.53 -6.62
CA ILE A 331 45.51 -3.31 -7.12
C ILE A 331 45.47 -4.72 -6.51
N ARG A 332 46.63 -5.42 -6.49
CA ARG A 332 46.75 -6.79 -6.00
C ARG A 332 46.42 -6.90 -4.49
N ASN A 333 46.94 -5.95 -3.71
CA ASN A 333 46.64 -5.87 -2.29
C ASN A 333 45.18 -5.53 -2.00
N TYR A 334 44.58 -4.78 -2.87
CA TYR A 334 43.19 -4.35 -2.77
C TYR A 334 42.19 -5.49 -2.99
N TRP A 335 42.40 -6.32 -4.03
CA TRP A 335 41.59 -7.52 -4.28
C TRP A 335 41.55 -8.46 -3.06
N HIS A 336 42.66 -8.69 -2.41
CA HIS A 336 42.75 -9.49 -1.19
C HIS A 336 42.03 -8.86 0.00
N ARG A 337 41.94 -7.53 0.06
CA ARG A 337 41.39 -6.82 1.20
C ARG A 337 39.89 -6.65 1.15
N LEU A 338 39.32 -6.51 -0.02
CA LEU A 338 37.88 -6.29 -0.18
C LEU A 338 37.07 -7.57 -0.34
N ARG A 339 37.76 -8.73 -0.41
CA ARG A 339 37.10 -10.01 -0.68
C ARG A 339 36.11 -9.91 -1.86
N LEU A 340 36.52 -9.21 -2.93
CA LEU A 340 35.82 -9.26 -4.17
C LEU A 340 35.75 -10.73 -4.61
N PRO A 341 34.64 -11.23 -5.14
CA PRO A 341 34.55 -12.61 -5.57
C PRO A 341 35.71 -12.93 -6.50
N GLU A 342 36.43 -13.99 -6.21
CA GLU A 342 37.46 -14.52 -7.12
C GLU A 342 36.78 -14.66 -8.48
N LYS A 343 37.49 -14.25 -9.54
CA LYS A 343 37.04 -14.30 -10.91
C LYS A 343 36.37 -15.65 -11.21
N GLN A 344 35.06 -15.68 -11.23
CA GLN A 344 34.35 -16.71 -11.97
C GLN A 344 34.38 -16.33 -13.43
N ASP A 345 35.05 -17.16 -14.18
CA ASP A 345 35.17 -17.29 -15.63
C ASP A 345 34.99 -16.04 -16.53
N ARG A 346 36.13 -15.73 -17.17
CA ARG A 346 36.30 -14.69 -18.17
C ARG A 346 35.64 -15.02 -19.52
N ASN A 347 34.36 -15.17 -19.55
CA ASN A 347 33.68 -15.35 -20.86
C ASN A 347 32.48 -14.48 -21.12
N ASP A 348 32.22 -13.41 -20.33
CA ASP A 348 31.19 -12.46 -20.68
C ASP A 348 31.73 -11.03 -20.79
N GLN A 349 31.46 -10.50 -21.95
CA GLN A 349 31.85 -9.21 -22.49
C GLN A 349 31.46 -8.06 -21.57
N GLU A 350 32.40 -7.13 -21.39
CA GLU A 350 32.22 -5.73 -21.02
C GLU A 350 31.40 -5.40 -19.75
N SER A 351 31.64 -6.06 -18.65
CA SER A 351 31.40 -5.42 -17.37
C SER A 351 32.56 -4.43 -17.11
N LYS A 352 32.27 -3.13 -17.12
CA LYS A 352 33.21 -2.11 -16.64
C LYS A 352 33.52 -2.44 -15.18
N GLU A 353 34.66 -3.11 -14.93
CA GLU A 353 35.11 -3.41 -13.57
C GLU A 353 35.36 -2.07 -12.86
N ILE A 354 34.47 -1.72 -11.92
CA ILE A 354 34.69 -0.56 -11.05
C ILE A 354 35.75 -0.98 -10.03
N LEU A 355 36.96 -0.51 -10.23
CA LEU A 355 38.04 -0.74 -9.30
C LEU A 355 38.02 0.31 -8.20
N ILE A 356 37.84 -0.13 -6.96
CA ILE A 356 37.75 0.75 -5.79
C ILE A 356 39.03 0.58 -4.95
N ILE A 357 39.77 1.66 -4.74
CA ILE A 357 40.98 1.67 -3.90
C ILE A 357 40.70 2.40 -2.60
N GLU A 358 41.27 1.85 -1.53
CA GLU A 358 41.24 2.48 -0.22
C GLU A 358 42.58 3.21 0.07
N ALA A 359 42.51 4.55 0.14
CA ALA A 359 43.63 5.37 0.58
C ALA A 359 43.73 5.35 2.11
N PHE A 360 44.74 4.66 2.65
CA PHE A 360 44.88 4.48 4.11
C PHE A 360 45.25 5.76 4.86
N ASP A 361 45.78 6.75 4.17
CA ASP A 361 46.22 8.02 4.78
C ASP A 361 45.05 9.00 5.02
N SER A 362 43.89 8.73 4.45
CA SER A 362 42.73 9.56 4.69
C SER A 362 41.85 9.03 5.83
N PRO A 363 41.46 9.87 6.81
CA PRO A 363 40.63 9.44 7.91
C PRO A 363 39.24 9.05 7.42
N CYS A 364 38.68 7.98 8.00
CA CYS A 364 37.29 7.59 7.72
C CYS A 364 36.34 8.62 8.30
N LYS A 365 35.46 9.20 7.47
CA LYS A 365 34.49 10.20 7.88
C LYS A 365 33.43 9.67 8.88
N ALA A 366 33.15 8.35 8.83
CA ALA A 366 32.27 7.68 9.79
C ALA A 366 32.99 7.37 11.13
N GLY A 367 34.25 7.78 11.29
CA GLY A 367 35.03 7.61 12.52
C GLY A 367 35.51 6.18 12.77
N PHE A 368 35.47 5.28 11.79
CA PHE A 368 36.05 3.95 11.92
C PHE A 368 37.59 4.03 11.90
N LYS A 369 38.22 3.37 12.86
CA LYS A 369 39.68 3.19 12.87
C LYS A 369 40.07 2.10 11.88
N LEU A 370 40.31 2.49 10.65
CA LEU A 370 40.68 1.60 9.54
C LEU A 370 42.18 1.55 9.39
N ASN A 371 42.71 0.38 9.08
CA ASN A 371 44.11 0.15 8.76
C ASN A 371 44.25 -1.06 7.82
N LYS A 372 45.49 -1.45 7.47
CA LYS A 372 45.78 -2.59 6.59
C LYS A 372 45.15 -3.92 7.03
N LYS A 373 44.76 -4.06 8.30
CA LYS A 373 44.09 -5.26 8.86
C LYS A 373 42.60 -5.05 9.14
N ARG A 374 42.13 -3.80 9.24
CA ARG A 374 40.72 -3.44 9.54
C ARG A 374 40.17 -2.65 8.38
N HIS A 375 39.38 -3.32 7.58
CA HIS A 375 38.72 -2.75 6.42
C HIS A 375 37.42 -2.00 6.78
N CYS A 376 36.92 -1.25 5.82
CA CYS A 376 35.62 -0.58 5.97
C CYS A 376 34.50 -1.60 6.30
N PRO A 377 33.80 -1.43 7.44
CA PRO A 377 32.77 -2.39 7.85
C PRO A 377 31.56 -2.43 6.93
N LEU A 378 31.33 -1.38 6.13
CA LEU A 378 30.26 -1.39 5.11
C LEU A 378 30.58 -2.32 3.94
N ARG A 379 31.85 -2.71 3.77
CA ARG A 379 32.33 -3.58 2.70
C ARG A 379 32.66 -4.98 3.15
N ALA A 380 32.80 -5.21 4.46
CA ALA A 380 33.26 -6.48 4.99
C ALA A 380 32.41 -6.98 6.15
N SER A 381 32.23 -8.26 6.20
CA SER A 381 31.84 -9.15 7.30
C SER A 381 30.36 -9.32 7.65
N GLU A 382 29.67 -8.33 8.21
CA GLU A 382 28.28 -8.57 8.66
C GLU A 382 27.29 -8.47 7.50
N PHE A 383 27.52 -7.56 6.55
CA PHE A 383 26.68 -7.42 5.36
C PHE A 383 26.86 -8.56 4.36
N ASP A 384 28.05 -9.18 4.29
CA ASP A 384 28.28 -10.38 3.46
C ASP A 384 27.44 -11.57 3.93
N LYS A 385 27.07 -11.60 5.21
CA LYS A 385 26.19 -12.62 5.77
C LYS A 385 24.74 -12.51 5.27
N LEU A 386 24.34 -11.35 4.76
CA LEU A 386 23.00 -11.17 4.16
C LEU A 386 22.81 -12.02 2.91
N ASP A 387 23.91 -12.32 2.22
CA ASP A 387 23.91 -13.09 0.98
C ASP A 387 24.14 -14.59 1.21
N ASP A 388 24.56 -14.98 2.43
CA ASP A 388 24.82 -16.37 2.81
C ASP A 388 23.70 -16.90 3.74
N GLU A 389 22.84 -17.76 3.20
CA GLU A 389 21.70 -18.31 3.94
C GLU A 389 22.06 -19.12 5.17
N LYS A 390 23.30 -19.64 5.26
CA LYS A 390 23.78 -20.45 6.38
C LYS A 390 24.30 -19.63 7.56
N LYS A 391 24.62 -18.35 7.36
CA LYS A 391 25.23 -17.50 8.39
C LYS A 391 24.19 -16.74 9.20
N GLU A 392 24.32 -16.72 10.50
CA GLU A 392 23.47 -15.92 11.38
C GLU A 392 23.78 -14.42 11.24
N ILE A 393 22.70 -13.62 11.12
CA ILE A 393 22.76 -12.17 11.02
C ILE A 393 22.66 -11.57 12.40
N ASN A 394 23.61 -10.74 12.78
CA ASN A 394 23.54 -9.94 14.00
C ASN A 394 22.94 -8.56 13.66
N ILE A 395 21.61 -8.41 13.84
CA ILE A 395 20.89 -7.18 13.54
C ILE A 395 21.41 -6.03 14.38
N ALA A 396 21.67 -6.22 15.67
CA ALA A 396 22.17 -5.15 16.55
C ALA A 396 23.50 -4.58 16.05
N ARG A 397 24.42 -5.44 15.60
CA ARG A 397 25.71 -5.01 15.04
C ARG A 397 25.54 -4.27 13.73
N ILE A 398 24.65 -4.73 12.84
CA ILE A 398 24.36 -4.03 11.59
C ILE A 398 23.76 -2.65 11.89
N MET A 399 22.80 -2.55 12.80
CA MET A 399 22.19 -1.28 13.18
C MET A 399 23.22 -0.30 13.77
N ASP A 400 24.12 -0.76 14.63
CA ASP A 400 25.22 0.08 15.17
C ASP A 400 26.14 0.63 14.08
N LEU A 401 26.49 -0.19 13.08
CA LEU A 401 27.29 0.24 11.93
C LEU A 401 26.55 1.27 11.08
N LEU A 402 25.28 1.02 10.76
CA LEU A 402 24.44 1.91 9.97
C LEU A 402 24.23 3.26 10.68
N GLU A 403 24.00 3.25 11.99
CA GLU A 403 23.85 4.48 12.79
C GLU A 403 25.13 5.34 12.75
N LYS A 404 26.29 4.74 12.93
CA LYS A 404 27.58 5.45 12.88
C LYS A 404 27.80 6.13 11.52
N VAL A 405 27.53 5.42 10.44
CA VAL A 405 27.66 5.98 9.08
C VAL A 405 26.62 7.07 8.83
N SER A 406 25.36 6.84 9.17
CA SER A 406 24.28 7.82 9.01
C SER A 406 24.59 9.13 9.76
N ARG A 407 25.06 9.04 11.01
CA ARG A 407 25.45 10.22 11.81
C ARG A 407 26.59 11.00 11.15
N ALA A 408 27.62 10.34 10.63
CA ALA A 408 28.73 11.00 9.98
C ALA A 408 28.30 11.74 8.70
N CYS A 409 27.45 11.11 7.87
CA CYS A 409 26.90 11.72 6.67
C CYS A 409 25.99 12.94 7.00
N LYS A 410 25.19 12.85 8.07
CA LYS A 410 24.31 13.95 8.51
C LYS A 410 25.08 15.16 8.99
N LEU A 411 26.14 14.97 9.79
CA LEU A 411 27.00 16.04 10.27
C LEU A 411 27.70 16.79 9.13
N LYS A 412 28.04 16.10 8.06
CA LYS A 412 28.61 16.76 6.88
C LYS A 412 27.60 17.65 6.17
N ARG A 413 26.39 17.17 5.89
CA ARG A 413 25.33 17.97 5.25
C ARG A 413 25.00 19.23 6.05
N GLN A 414 24.98 19.16 7.38
CA GLN A 414 24.73 20.33 8.22
C GLN A 414 25.84 21.39 8.10
N ARG A 415 27.10 20.97 7.91
CA ARG A 415 28.22 21.91 7.70
C ARG A 415 28.19 22.56 6.33
N GLU A 416 27.69 21.89 5.31
CA GLU A 416 27.56 22.44 3.95
C GLU A 416 26.42 23.46 3.80
N ILE A 417 25.42 23.42 4.68
CA ILE A 417 24.30 24.37 4.71
C ILE A 417 24.68 25.68 5.43
N ILE A 418 25.73 25.66 6.25
CA ILE A 418 26.19 26.80 7.07
C ILE A 418 27.30 27.61 6.34
N ILE A 419 27.81 27.11 5.23
CA ILE A 419 28.76 27.79 4.34
C ILE A 419 28.03 28.32 3.11
#